data_21608416f61bae03f130d4ba69ef6618
#
_entry.id   21608416f61bae03f130d4ba69ef6618
#
_cell.length_a   1.000
_cell.length_b   1.000
_cell.length_c   1.000
_cell.angle_alpha   90.00
_cell.angle_beta   90.00
_cell.angle_gamma   90.00
#
_symmetry.space_group_name_H-M   'P 1'
#
loop_
_entity.id
_entity.type
_entity.pdbx_description
1 polymer ?
#
loop_
_entity_poly.entity_id
_entity_poly.type
_entity_poly.pdbx_seq_one_letter_code
_entity_poly.pdbx_strand_id
1 'polypeptide(L)'
;MEELREYELAGIEIIARGVCVQDGKILLCRAKGGATTYLPGGHVEFGETGRQALVREMKEEMGVEAETGAFLGVVENAFEQHGKPHAEVNLVYELKVPAGAPPRALEDWIAFEWRDLAHLDDLLPVAFRRLSSDCTTPFAP
;
A
#
# COMPACT_ATOMS: atom_id res chain seq x y z
N MET A 1 -17.13 -28.13 20.81
CA MET A 1 -16.79 -27.05 19.86
C MET A 1 -15.57 -27.46 19.07
N GLU A 2 -15.68 -27.37 17.76
CA GLU A 2 -14.56 -27.71 16.88
C GLU A 2 -13.42 -26.73 17.10
N GLU A 3 -12.22 -27.25 17.25
CA GLU A 3 -11.04 -26.40 17.40
C GLU A 3 -10.71 -25.76 16.04
N LEU A 4 -10.59 -24.44 16.00
CA LEU A 4 -10.24 -23.74 14.78
C LEU A 4 -8.80 -24.06 14.39
N ARG A 5 -8.57 -24.25 13.10
CA ARG A 5 -7.23 -24.45 12.58
C ARG A 5 -6.43 -23.14 12.67
N GLU A 6 -5.11 -23.29 12.72
CA GLU A 6 -4.21 -22.16 12.91
C GLU A 6 -4.43 -21.05 11.88
N TYR A 7 -4.65 -21.39 10.61
CA TYR A 7 -4.90 -20.39 9.57
C TYR A 7 -6.26 -19.68 9.75
N GLU A 8 -7.24 -20.32 10.34
CA GLU A 8 -8.54 -19.72 10.63
C GLU A 8 -8.43 -18.70 11.77
N LEU A 9 -7.53 -18.96 12.72
CA LEU A 9 -7.26 -18.03 13.82
C LEU A 9 -6.43 -16.86 13.37
N ALA A 10 -5.46 -17.07 12.46
CA ALA A 10 -4.62 -16.01 11.92
C ALA A 10 -5.39 -15.08 10.99
N GLY A 11 -6.35 -15.64 10.24
CA GLY A 11 -7.10 -14.90 9.23
C GLY A 11 -6.27 -14.56 8.00
N ILE A 12 -6.96 -14.09 6.97
CA ILE A 12 -6.34 -13.56 5.76
C ILE A 12 -6.81 -12.13 5.60
N GLU A 13 -5.87 -11.20 5.55
CA GLU A 13 -6.14 -9.77 5.46
C GLU A 13 -6.21 -9.35 4.00
N ILE A 14 -7.23 -8.57 3.65
CA ILE A 14 -7.35 -7.96 2.33
C ILE A 14 -6.91 -6.51 2.46
N ILE A 15 -5.90 -6.14 1.67
CA ILE A 15 -5.28 -4.82 1.75
C ILE A 15 -5.32 -4.18 0.37
N ALA A 16 -5.69 -2.89 0.31
CA ALA A 16 -5.60 -2.11 -0.91
C ALA A 16 -4.32 -1.27 -0.89
N ARG A 17 -3.55 -1.32 -1.99
CA ARG A 17 -2.28 -0.60 -2.12
C ARG A 17 -2.29 0.24 -3.38
N GLY A 18 -1.60 1.37 -3.34
CA GLY A 18 -1.51 2.27 -4.48
C GLY A 18 -0.10 2.49 -5.00
N VAL A 19 0.03 2.48 -6.32
CA VAL A 19 1.25 2.92 -7.01
C VAL A 19 1.02 4.33 -7.51
N CYS A 20 1.64 5.30 -6.85
CA CYS A 20 1.49 6.72 -7.15
C CYS A 20 2.83 7.28 -7.65
N VAL A 21 2.91 7.56 -8.94
CA VAL A 21 4.13 8.05 -9.57
C VAL A 21 3.91 9.47 -10.09
N GLN A 22 4.78 10.40 -9.70
CA GLN A 22 4.80 11.79 -10.17
C GLN A 22 6.24 12.18 -10.46
N ASP A 23 6.50 12.70 -11.65
CA ASP A 23 7.83 13.23 -12.03
C ASP A 23 8.98 12.22 -11.78
N GLY A 24 8.77 10.95 -12.12
CA GLY A 24 9.75 9.90 -11.95
C GLY A 24 9.95 9.42 -10.51
N LYS A 25 9.12 9.88 -9.60
CA LYS A 25 9.16 9.48 -8.19
C LYS A 25 7.89 8.75 -7.78
N ILE A 26 8.04 7.82 -6.87
CA ILE A 26 6.93 7.06 -6.30
C ILE A 26 6.71 7.43 -4.84
N LEU A 27 5.45 7.48 -4.45
CA LEU A 27 5.08 7.71 -3.06
C LEU A 27 5.19 6.41 -2.27
N LEU A 28 6.03 6.40 -1.26
CA LEU A 28 6.22 5.25 -0.37
C LEU A 28 5.91 5.60 1.07
N CYS A 29 5.60 4.57 1.84
CA CYS A 29 5.37 4.66 3.28
C CYS A 29 6.45 3.91 4.03
N ARG A 30 6.68 4.35 5.26
CA ARG A 30 7.58 3.69 6.20
C ARG A 30 6.98 3.82 7.60
N ALA A 31 6.99 2.72 8.38
CA ALA A 31 6.72 2.84 9.80
C ALA A 31 7.84 3.66 10.43
N LYS A 32 7.53 4.58 11.33
CA LYS A 32 8.55 5.40 11.98
C LYS A 32 9.62 4.51 12.63
N GLY A 33 10.88 4.74 12.26
CA GLY A 33 12.00 3.94 12.72
C GLY A 33 12.17 2.61 12.00
N GLY A 34 11.31 2.29 11.04
CA GLY A 34 11.39 1.06 10.26
C GLY A 34 12.47 1.12 9.19
N ALA A 35 13.03 -0.05 8.85
CA ALA A 35 14.09 -0.19 7.86
C ALA A 35 13.56 -0.38 6.43
N THR A 36 12.29 -0.77 6.27
CA THR A 36 11.69 -1.09 4.97
C THR A 36 10.57 -0.14 4.63
N THR A 37 10.28 -0.04 3.34
CA THR A 37 9.16 0.74 2.83
C THR A 37 8.08 -0.16 2.27
N TYR A 38 6.88 0.39 2.09
CA TYR A 38 5.75 -0.29 1.48
C TYR A 38 4.90 0.72 0.71
N LEU A 39 3.99 0.21 -0.11
CA LEU A 39 3.07 1.07 -0.85
C LEU A 39 1.99 1.64 0.08
N PRO A 40 1.53 2.86 -0.18
CA PRO A 40 0.41 3.45 0.57
C PRO A 40 -0.85 2.60 0.49
N GLY A 41 -1.65 2.65 1.52
CA GLY A 41 -2.93 1.96 1.58
C GLY A 41 -3.21 1.36 2.94
N GLY A 42 -4.12 0.42 2.99
CA GLY A 42 -4.51 -0.23 4.23
C GLY A 42 -5.61 -1.25 4.04
N HIS A 43 -6.12 -1.75 5.14
CA HIS A 43 -7.11 -2.81 5.16
C HIS A 43 -8.43 -2.40 4.51
N VAL A 44 -8.96 -3.32 3.70
CA VAL A 44 -10.33 -3.19 3.17
C VAL A 44 -11.30 -3.57 4.28
N GLU A 45 -12.21 -2.67 4.60
CA GLU A 45 -13.22 -2.89 5.63
C GLU A 45 -14.47 -3.55 5.04
N PHE A 46 -15.26 -4.18 5.89
CA PHE A 46 -16.51 -4.77 5.47
C PHE A 46 -17.41 -3.73 4.80
N GLY A 47 -17.90 -4.08 3.62
CA GLY A 47 -18.80 -3.21 2.87
C GLY A 47 -18.14 -2.22 1.94
N GLU A 48 -16.80 -2.15 1.89
CA GLU A 48 -16.11 -1.29 0.93
C GLU A 48 -15.35 -2.11 -0.11
N THR A 49 -15.17 -1.51 -1.29
CA THR A 49 -14.31 -2.08 -2.33
C THR A 49 -12.86 -1.72 -2.03
N GLY A 50 -11.91 -2.40 -2.70
CA GLY A 50 -10.50 -2.04 -2.59
C GLY A 50 -10.21 -0.60 -2.99
N ARG A 51 -10.88 -0.10 -4.03
CA ARG A 51 -10.75 1.30 -4.48
C ARG A 51 -11.24 2.27 -3.41
N GLN A 52 -12.37 1.99 -2.81
CA GLN A 52 -12.92 2.82 -1.73
C GLN A 52 -12.01 2.83 -0.51
N ALA A 53 -11.48 1.66 -0.16
CA ALA A 53 -10.53 1.53 0.95
C ALA A 53 -9.28 2.38 0.72
N LEU A 54 -8.71 2.35 -0.48
CA LEU A 54 -7.52 3.10 -0.81
C LEU A 54 -7.75 4.61 -0.71
N VAL A 55 -8.86 5.09 -1.24
CA VAL A 55 -9.23 6.51 -1.16
C VAL A 55 -9.41 6.94 0.30
N ARG A 56 -10.10 6.13 1.09
CA ARG A 56 -10.32 6.40 2.52
C ARG A 56 -8.99 6.44 3.29
N GLU A 57 -8.13 5.46 3.07
CA GLU A 57 -6.82 5.38 3.75
C GLU A 57 -5.95 6.59 3.42
N MET A 58 -5.93 7.04 2.17
CA MET A 58 -5.16 8.22 1.77
C MET A 58 -5.66 9.48 2.46
N LYS A 59 -6.96 9.60 2.64
CA LYS A 59 -7.53 10.73 3.37
C LYS A 59 -7.18 10.69 4.85
N GLU A 60 -7.27 9.51 5.47
CA GLU A 60 -6.95 9.33 6.88
C GLU A 60 -5.46 9.54 7.17
N GLU A 61 -4.60 8.97 6.34
CA GLU A 61 -3.16 8.94 6.60
C GLU A 61 -2.41 10.17 6.09
N MET A 62 -2.83 10.73 4.98
CA MET A 62 -2.13 11.83 4.32
C MET A 62 -2.98 13.10 4.14
N GLY A 63 -4.27 13.01 4.37
CA GLY A 63 -5.18 14.15 4.26
C GLY A 63 -5.44 14.59 2.83
N VAL A 64 -5.27 13.72 1.85
CA VAL A 64 -5.45 14.07 0.43
C VAL A 64 -6.67 13.39 -0.16
N GLU A 65 -7.27 14.05 -1.14
CA GLU A 65 -8.31 13.46 -1.99
C GLU A 65 -7.62 12.71 -3.13
N ALA A 66 -7.59 11.39 -3.01
CA ALA A 66 -6.93 10.53 -3.98
C ALA A 66 -7.92 9.97 -5.00
N GLU A 67 -7.40 9.62 -6.17
CA GLU A 67 -8.15 8.93 -7.22
C GLU A 67 -7.44 7.64 -7.56
N THR A 68 -8.20 6.60 -7.89
CA THR A 68 -7.65 5.31 -8.31
C THR A 68 -7.74 5.16 -9.82
N GLY A 69 -6.72 4.59 -10.41
CA GLY A 69 -6.68 4.28 -11.84
C GLY A 69 -6.80 2.78 -12.10
N ALA A 70 -5.98 2.27 -13.00
CA ALA A 70 -6.03 0.86 -13.40
C ALA A 70 -5.71 -0.09 -12.25
N PHE A 71 -6.34 -1.24 -12.26
CA PHE A 71 -5.96 -2.35 -11.38
C PHE A 71 -4.68 -2.98 -11.92
N LEU A 72 -3.65 -3.05 -11.10
CA LEU A 72 -2.33 -3.50 -11.53
C LEU A 72 -2.07 -4.98 -11.22
N GLY A 73 -2.72 -5.53 -10.22
CA GLY A 73 -2.56 -6.93 -9.87
C GLY A 73 -2.77 -7.24 -8.41
N VAL A 74 -2.55 -8.50 -8.09
CA VAL A 74 -2.65 -9.03 -6.73
C VAL A 74 -1.26 -9.47 -6.29
N VAL A 75 -0.87 -9.07 -5.09
CA VAL A 75 0.37 -9.53 -4.46
C VAL A 75 0.02 -10.23 -3.16
N GLU A 76 0.28 -11.52 -3.11
CA GLU A 76 0.13 -12.29 -1.90
C GLU A 76 1.41 -12.20 -1.06
N ASN A 77 1.26 -12.08 0.25
CA ASN A 77 2.39 -11.97 1.16
C ASN A 77 2.06 -12.71 2.45
N ALA A 78 3.00 -13.48 2.94
CA ALA A 78 2.88 -14.18 4.21
C ALA A 78 4.13 -13.92 5.03
N PHE A 79 3.94 -13.65 6.31
CA PHE A 79 5.06 -13.34 7.21
C PHE A 79 4.68 -13.68 8.64
N GLU A 80 5.69 -13.75 9.51
CA GLU A 80 5.48 -13.85 10.95
C GLU A 80 5.82 -12.52 11.61
N GLN A 81 4.97 -12.12 12.54
CA GLN A 81 5.21 -10.93 13.35
C GLN A 81 4.82 -11.24 14.79
N HIS A 82 5.74 -11.03 15.71
CA HIS A 82 5.55 -11.32 17.13
C HIS A 82 5.12 -12.79 17.37
N GLY A 83 5.70 -13.71 16.60
CA GLY A 83 5.41 -15.13 16.72
C GLY A 83 4.06 -15.56 16.11
N LYS A 84 3.36 -14.66 15.44
CA LYS A 84 2.07 -14.94 14.81
C LYS A 84 2.17 -14.95 13.29
N PRO A 85 1.56 -15.94 12.62
CA PRO A 85 1.50 -15.94 11.16
C PRO A 85 0.51 -14.89 10.67
N HIS A 86 0.89 -14.20 9.60
CA HIS A 86 0.05 -13.24 8.89
C HIS A 86 0.04 -13.59 7.42
N ALA A 87 -1.14 -13.51 6.81
CA ALA A 87 -1.28 -13.67 5.36
C ALA A 87 -2.06 -12.48 4.83
N GLU A 88 -1.57 -11.93 3.72
CA GLU A 88 -2.17 -10.74 3.09
C GLU A 88 -2.45 -11.02 1.62
N VAL A 89 -3.58 -10.50 1.15
CA VAL A 89 -3.88 -10.38 -0.27
C VAL A 89 -3.91 -8.88 -0.56
N ASN A 90 -2.90 -8.40 -1.29
CA ASN A 90 -2.78 -6.99 -1.63
C ASN A 90 -3.37 -6.75 -3.02
N LEU A 91 -4.43 -5.93 -3.08
CA LEU A 91 -5.02 -5.46 -4.31
C LEU A 91 -4.32 -4.15 -4.69
N VAL A 92 -3.62 -4.14 -5.81
CA VAL A 92 -2.76 -3.02 -6.19
C VAL A 92 -3.38 -2.24 -7.34
N TYR A 93 -3.51 -0.93 -7.16
CA TYR A 93 -4.10 0.00 -8.13
C TYR A 93 -3.14 1.14 -8.44
N GLU A 94 -3.27 1.72 -9.60
CA GLU A 94 -2.69 3.05 -9.82
C GLU A 94 -3.38 4.04 -8.89
N LEU A 95 -2.58 4.95 -8.33
CA LEU A 95 -3.05 5.95 -7.37
C LEU A 95 -2.59 7.33 -7.82
N LYS A 96 -3.49 8.29 -7.78
CA LYS A 96 -3.20 9.68 -8.07
C LYS A 96 -3.54 10.53 -6.85
N VAL A 97 -2.61 11.36 -6.47
CA VAL A 97 -2.80 12.40 -5.45
C VAL A 97 -2.63 13.77 -6.10
N PRO A 98 -3.09 14.86 -5.47
CA PRO A 98 -2.90 16.19 -6.04
C PRO A 98 -1.44 16.46 -6.40
N ALA A 99 -1.21 17.12 -7.54
CA ALA A 99 0.13 17.45 -7.99
C ALA A 99 0.88 18.28 -6.95
N GLY A 100 2.12 17.87 -6.66
CA GLY A 100 2.94 18.57 -5.67
C GLY A 100 2.50 18.35 -4.23
N ALA A 101 1.64 17.37 -3.96
CA ALA A 101 1.23 17.06 -2.60
C ALA A 101 2.45 16.77 -1.72
N PRO A 102 2.61 17.47 -0.58
CA PRO A 102 3.72 17.17 0.31
C PRO A 102 3.53 15.79 0.96
N PRO A 103 4.60 15.04 1.16
CA PRO A 103 4.52 13.70 1.77
C PRO A 103 4.32 13.82 3.28
N ARG A 104 3.20 14.39 3.69
CA ARG A 104 2.91 14.70 5.08
C ARG A 104 1.97 13.68 5.67
N ALA A 105 2.43 12.97 6.70
CA ALA A 105 1.60 12.01 7.43
C ALA A 105 0.78 12.73 8.49
N LEU A 106 -0.49 12.35 8.61
CA LEU A 106 -1.39 12.82 9.68
C LEU A 106 -1.30 11.95 10.92
N GLU A 107 -0.71 10.77 10.80
CA GLU A 107 -0.56 9.80 11.90
C GLU A 107 0.90 9.70 12.35
N ASP A 108 1.12 9.59 13.65
CA ASP A 108 2.48 9.64 14.24
C ASP A 108 3.33 8.40 13.94
N TRP A 109 2.70 7.28 13.61
CA TRP A 109 3.38 5.99 13.44
C TRP A 109 3.90 5.73 12.03
N ILE A 110 3.54 6.57 11.06
CA ILE A 110 3.86 6.41 9.64
C ILE A 110 4.56 7.65 9.09
N ALA A 111 5.44 7.47 8.13
CA ALA A 111 6.04 8.53 7.35
C ALA A 111 5.85 8.24 5.87
N PHE A 112 5.64 9.29 5.09
CA PHE A 112 5.58 9.22 3.63
C PHE A 112 6.82 9.85 3.03
N GLU A 113 7.23 9.36 1.87
CA GLU A 113 8.33 9.94 1.11
C GLU A 113 8.11 9.77 -0.39
N TRP A 114 8.59 10.73 -1.16
CA TRP A 114 8.71 10.61 -2.60
C TRP A 114 10.08 10.03 -2.91
N ARG A 115 10.11 8.84 -3.49
CA ARG A 115 11.34 8.10 -3.75
C ARG A 115 11.56 7.96 -5.26
N ASP A 116 12.81 8.12 -5.70
CA ASP A 116 13.18 7.84 -7.09
C ASP A 116 12.89 6.37 -7.43
N LEU A 117 12.24 6.13 -8.57
CA LEU A 117 11.89 4.78 -9.03
C LEU A 117 13.11 3.87 -9.22
N ALA A 118 14.31 4.42 -9.36
CA ALA A 118 15.54 3.64 -9.47
C ALA A 118 15.99 3.04 -8.13
N HIS A 119 15.42 3.47 -7.01
CA HIS A 119 15.89 3.11 -5.67
C HIS A 119 14.80 2.46 -4.82
N LEU A 120 14.35 1.27 -5.24
CA LEU A 120 13.27 0.52 -4.57
C LEU A 120 13.77 -0.69 -3.76
N ASP A 121 15.04 -0.70 -3.38
CA ASP A 121 15.68 -1.87 -2.74
C ASP A 121 15.06 -2.24 -1.38
N ASP A 122 14.48 -1.27 -0.69
CA ASP A 122 13.84 -1.48 0.61
C ASP A 122 12.32 -1.63 0.55
N LEU A 123 11.74 -1.61 -0.67
CA LEU A 123 10.29 -1.78 -0.87
C LEU A 123 9.91 -3.26 -0.76
N LEU A 124 9.01 -3.57 0.17
CA LEU A 124 8.50 -4.92 0.40
C LEU A 124 6.96 -4.94 0.35
N PRO A 125 6.35 -6.04 -0.05
CA PRO A 125 6.96 -7.22 -0.68
C PRO A 125 7.69 -6.92 -1.99
N VAL A 126 8.64 -7.76 -2.35
CA VAL A 126 9.49 -7.56 -3.54
C VAL A 126 8.66 -7.39 -4.82
N ALA A 127 7.55 -8.09 -4.93
CA ALA A 127 6.65 -8.00 -6.09
C ALA A 127 6.13 -6.58 -6.35
N PHE A 128 6.05 -5.72 -5.33
CA PHE A 128 5.66 -4.32 -5.51
C PHE A 128 6.65 -3.55 -6.37
N ARG A 129 7.93 -3.94 -6.34
CA ARG A 129 8.97 -3.26 -7.14
C ARG A 129 8.68 -3.38 -8.63
N ARG A 130 8.26 -4.57 -9.07
CA ARG A 130 7.93 -4.83 -10.47
C ARG A 130 6.70 -4.05 -10.92
N LEU A 131 5.63 -4.09 -10.14
CA LEU A 131 4.41 -3.35 -10.44
C LEU A 131 4.67 -1.85 -10.49
N SER A 132 5.52 -1.35 -9.61
CA SER A 132 5.88 0.07 -9.55
C SER A 132 6.73 0.49 -10.74
N SER A 133 7.69 -0.35 -11.15
CA SER A 133 8.57 -0.07 -12.28
C SER A 133 7.84 -0.11 -13.61
N ASP A 134 6.81 -0.95 -13.74
CA ASP A 134 6.01 -1.04 -14.95
C ASP A 134 5.07 0.16 -15.10
N CYS A 135 4.82 0.91 -14.03
CA CYS A 135 3.94 2.07 -14.01
C CYS A 135 4.74 3.35 -14.28
N THR A 136 5.30 3.48 -15.50
CA THR A 136 6.21 4.57 -15.86
C THR A 136 5.52 5.82 -16.34
N THR A 137 4.25 5.73 -16.75
CA THR A 137 3.47 6.89 -17.19
C THR A 137 2.41 7.22 -16.17
N PRO A 138 2.21 8.50 -15.82
CA PRO A 138 1.09 8.88 -14.98
C PRO A 138 -0.18 8.48 -15.71
N PHE A 139 -1.15 7.91 -14.97
CA PHE A 139 -2.40 7.59 -15.64
C PHE A 139 -3.10 8.87 -16.09
N ALA A 140 -3.76 8.80 -17.26
CA ALA A 140 -4.44 9.94 -17.81
C ALA A 140 -5.62 10.37 -16.92
N PRO A 141 -5.85 11.67 -16.77
CA PRO A 141 -6.98 12.16 -15.99
C PRO A 141 -8.32 11.74 -16.59
#